data_b4c1ecd46ead9c5359b4798e394e8869
#
_entry.id   b4c1ecd46ead9c5359b4798e394e8869
#
_cell.length_a   1.000
_cell.length_b   1.000
_cell.length_c   1.000
_cell.angle_alpha   90.00
_cell.angle_beta   90.00
_cell.angle_gamma   90.00
#
_symmetry.space_group_name_H-M   'P 1'
#
loop_
_entity.id
_entity.type
_entity.pdbx_description
1 polymer ?
#
loop_
_entity_poly.entity_id
_entity_poly.type
_entity_poly.pdbx_seq_one_letter_code
_entity_poly.pdbx_strand_id
1 'polypeptide(L)'
;MLRCLVTALAAMLSFAVPVGAQTRAVPEARSQVVLSYAPIVKRAQPSVVNVYASRIERRPSNPLFDDPVFRRFFGDQRRGGQTAQSLGSGVIVDASGLVITNHHVIEGMTNVKVALADRREFDADIVLQDPRTDLAVLRIRNGGQLSAIEIGDSDALEVGDIVLAIGNPFGVGQTVTQGIVSALARTQVGITDYGFFIQTDAAINPGNSGGALVDMQGRLVGVNSAIFSQSGGSVGIGFAIPVNMVKLVVAAAKGGVTQVRRPWLGATLQNVSRDIAESLGMDRPAGALVSDFQANSPAAQAGLLRGDVITEVDGKEVDDPEGVGYRMGVRPLGGSVKMTVLRKGRATTLDVKLVAAPEVPPREDVTVSGRNPFSGARAVNVSPATLEELSVEGVKEGVIIADVPQGSTAANVGLQKGDVIMAVNDQKISRTSDLRAATNVGRQVYWKLVILRNGQVITSVIGG
;
A
#
# COMPACT_ATOMS: atom_id res chain seq x y z
N MET A 1 67.39 -26.49 32.92
CA MET A 1 65.93 -26.61 33.17
C MET A 1 65.23 -25.51 32.43
N LEU A 2 65.01 -25.72 31.15
CA LEU A 2 64.37 -24.74 30.27
C LEU A 2 63.73 -25.50 29.06
N ARG A 3 62.64 -26.19 29.33
CA ARG A 3 61.78 -26.83 28.31
C ARG A 3 60.46 -27.07 29.01
N CYS A 4 59.39 -26.43 28.53
CA CYS A 4 57.97 -26.65 28.76
C CYS A 4 57.21 -25.32 28.90
N LEU A 5 57.24 -24.47 27.90
CA LEU A 5 56.31 -23.30 27.84
C LEU A 5 56.13 -22.78 26.39
N VAL A 6 55.96 -23.71 25.42
CA VAL A 6 55.66 -23.32 24.01
C VAL A 6 54.65 -24.31 23.40
N THR A 7 53.61 -24.70 24.10
CA THR A 7 52.56 -25.54 23.52
C THR A 7 51.18 -25.23 24.09
N ALA A 8 50.73 -23.96 24.04
CA ALA A 8 49.35 -23.63 24.38
C ALA A 8 48.82 -22.35 23.69
N LEU A 9 49.29 -22.07 22.48
CA LEU A 9 48.77 -20.89 21.75
C LEU A 9 48.51 -21.22 20.27
N ALA A 10 47.87 -22.33 20.00
CA ALA A 10 47.53 -22.73 18.62
C ALA A 10 46.25 -23.58 18.59
N ALA A 11 45.13 -23.09 19.01
CA ALA A 11 43.84 -23.72 18.76
C ALA A 11 42.64 -22.78 19.07
N MET A 12 42.60 -21.57 18.53
CA MET A 12 41.35 -20.79 18.39
C MET A 12 41.35 -20.09 17.02
N LEU A 13 41.54 -20.85 15.94
CA LEU A 13 41.00 -20.44 14.66
C LEU A 13 39.52 -20.84 14.67
N SER A 14 38.68 -19.90 15.11
CA SER A 14 37.25 -19.94 14.86
C SER A 14 37.05 -20.03 13.36
N PHE A 15 36.63 -21.22 12.88
CA PHE A 15 36.07 -21.39 11.55
C PHE A 15 34.79 -20.51 11.51
N ALA A 16 34.93 -19.27 11.12
CA ALA A 16 33.84 -18.51 10.55
C ALA A 16 33.46 -19.22 9.25
N VAL A 17 32.50 -20.13 9.32
CA VAL A 17 31.85 -20.67 8.13
C VAL A 17 31.22 -19.42 7.47
N PRO A 18 31.65 -19.03 6.26
CA PRO A 18 30.94 -17.99 5.55
C PRO A 18 29.51 -18.51 5.40
N VAL A 19 28.53 -17.76 5.90
CA VAL A 19 27.14 -17.92 5.48
C VAL A 19 27.13 -17.54 4.02
N GLY A 20 27.44 -18.52 3.18
CA GLY A 20 27.39 -18.38 1.73
C GLY A 20 25.96 -18.03 1.38
N ALA A 21 25.75 -16.90 0.73
CA ALA A 21 24.54 -16.68 -0.04
C ALA A 21 24.31 -17.96 -0.86
N GLN A 22 23.17 -18.62 -0.68
CA GLN A 22 22.85 -19.82 -1.45
C GLN A 22 22.88 -19.42 -2.92
N THR A 23 23.90 -19.90 -3.64
CA THR A 23 23.97 -19.68 -5.09
C THR A 23 22.77 -20.38 -5.71
N ARG A 24 21.94 -19.61 -6.39
CA ARG A 24 20.85 -20.15 -7.19
C ARG A 24 21.43 -21.03 -8.27
N ALA A 25 20.99 -22.28 -8.32
CA ALA A 25 21.46 -23.25 -9.31
C ALA A 25 20.29 -23.72 -10.17
N VAL A 26 20.57 -23.92 -11.46
CA VAL A 26 19.62 -24.55 -12.38
C VAL A 26 19.57 -26.05 -12.05
N PRO A 27 18.37 -26.69 -11.93
CA PRO A 27 18.27 -28.13 -11.68
C PRO A 27 18.94 -28.91 -12.80
N GLU A 28 19.94 -29.75 -12.46
CA GLU A 28 20.70 -30.56 -13.42
C GLU A 28 20.10 -31.96 -13.63
N ALA A 29 19.18 -32.38 -12.72
CA ALA A 29 18.57 -33.71 -12.79
C ALA A 29 17.12 -33.71 -12.30
N ARG A 30 16.28 -34.60 -12.84
CA ARG A 30 14.89 -34.80 -12.40
C ARG A 30 14.74 -35.07 -10.90
N SER A 31 15.74 -35.72 -10.27
CA SER A 31 15.73 -35.98 -8.82
C SER A 31 15.78 -34.71 -7.97
N GLN A 32 16.31 -33.60 -8.47
CA GLN A 32 16.33 -32.31 -7.81
C GLN A 32 14.97 -31.60 -7.91
N VAL A 33 14.12 -31.98 -8.87
CA VAL A 33 12.75 -31.45 -9.08
C VAL A 33 11.68 -32.25 -8.29
N VAL A 34 12.01 -33.44 -7.79
CA VAL A 34 11.09 -34.33 -7.04
C VAL A 34 11.01 -33.95 -5.55
N LEU A 35 11.67 -32.87 -5.12
CA LEU A 35 11.62 -32.40 -3.74
C LEU A 35 10.21 -31.90 -3.39
N SER A 36 9.73 -32.31 -2.20
CA SER A 36 8.43 -31.86 -1.69
C SER A 36 8.54 -30.49 -1.03
N TYR A 37 7.56 -29.62 -1.29
CA TYR A 37 7.43 -28.34 -0.59
C TYR A 37 6.80 -28.45 0.81
N ALA A 38 6.38 -29.66 1.22
CA ALA A 38 5.74 -29.88 2.52
C ALA A 38 6.53 -29.37 3.74
N PRO A 39 7.88 -29.44 3.79
CA PRO A 39 8.64 -28.86 4.91
C PRO A 39 8.50 -27.33 5.01
N ILE A 40 8.45 -26.63 3.86
CA ILE A 40 8.26 -25.19 3.78
C ILE A 40 6.86 -24.82 4.26
N VAL A 41 5.86 -25.53 3.76
CA VAL A 41 4.45 -25.32 4.13
C VAL A 41 4.27 -25.55 5.64
N LYS A 42 4.79 -26.62 6.21
CA LYS A 42 4.72 -26.90 7.66
C LYS A 42 5.34 -25.79 8.52
N ARG A 43 6.37 -25.10 8.02
CA ARG A 43 7.00 -23.97 8.71
C ARG A 43 6.13 -22.71 8.66
N ALA A 44 5.60 -22.35 7.49
CA ALA A 44 4.85 -21.11 7.27
C ALA A 44 3.37 -21.23 7.72
N GLN A 45 2.78 -22.41 7.59
CA GLN A 45 1.37 -22.68 7.83
C GLN A 45 0.84 -22.19 9.19
N PRO A 46 1.54 -22.38 10.34
CA PRO A 46 1.02 -21.92 11.64
C PRO A 46 0.88 -20.40 11.74
N SER A 47 1.56 -19.64 10.89
CA SER A 47 1.50 -18.19 10.87
C SER A 47 0.43 -17.63 9.92
N VAL A 48 -0.17 -18.47 9.05
CA VAL A 48 -1.22 -18.03 8.12
C VAL A 48 -2.59 -18.30 8.75
N VAL A 49 -3.40 -17.27 8.82
CA VAL A 49 -4.68 -17.27 9.51
C VAL A 49 -5.82 -16.90 8.56
N ASN A 50 -7.03 -17.22 8.96
CA ASN A 50 -8.25 -16.73 8.33
C ASN A 50 -8.71 -15.44 9.01
N VAL A 51 -9.13 -14.46 8.24
CA VAL A 51 -9.68 -13.18 8.70
C VAL A 51 -11.14 -13.12 8.32
N TYR A 52 -12.00 -13.09 9.33
CA TYR A 52 -13.44 -12.86 9.20
C TYR A 52 -13.73 -11.42 9.60
N ALA A 53 -14.31 -10.65 8.71
CA ALA A 53 -14.71 -9.29 9.00
C ALA A 53 -16.21 -9.12 8.77
N SER A 54 -16.90 -8.41 9.65
CA SER A 54 -18.34 -8.20 9.56
C SER A 54 -18.75 -6.82 10.04
N ARG A 55 -19.87 -6.31 9.49
CA ARG A 55 -20.60 -5.15 10.01
C ARG A 55 -22.10 -5.38 9.96
N ILE A 56 -22.83 -4.78 10.89
CA ILE A 56 -24.29 -4.77 10.88
C ILE A 56 -24.74 -3.61 10.03
N GLU A 57 -25.33 -3.86 8.86
CA GLU A 57 -25.86 -2.81 7.99
C GLU A 57 -27.26 -2.36 8.42
N ARG A 58 -27.38 -1.04 8.63
CA ARG A 58 -28.67 -0.35 8.49
C ARG A 58 -28.68 0.27 7.09
N ARG A 59 -29.21 -0.45 6.09
CA ARG A 59 -29.30 -0.15 4.64
C ARG A 59 -28.74 1.22 4.15
N PRO A 60 -28.05 1.32 2.99
CA PRO A 60 -28.35 0.79 1.66
C PRO A 60 -27.16 0.06 0.96
N SER A 61 -27.43 -0.55 -0.20
CA SER A 61 -26.60 -1.43 -1.01
C SER A 61 -25.22 -0.88 -1.38
N ASN A 62 -24.18 -1.72 -1.28
CA ASN A 62 -22.81 -1.44 -1.73
C ASN A 62 -22.53 -2.21 -3.03
N PRO A 63 -22.05 -1.56 -4.12
CA PRO A 63 -21.85 -2.17 -5.45
C PRO A 63 -20.88 -3.36 -5.50
N LEU A 64 -19.93 -3.46 -4.57
CA LEU A 64 -18.98 -4.59 -4.49
C LEU A 64 -19.63 -5.93 -4.17
N PHE A 65 -20.78 -5.93 -3.48
CA PHE A 65 -21.56 -7.13 -3.18
C PHE A 65 -22.60 -7.44 -4.27
N ASP A 66 -22.75 -6.56 -5.26
CA ASP A 66 -23.54 -6.80 -6.46
C ASP A 66 -22.79 -7.56 -7.55
N ASP A 67 -21.50 -7.88 -7.34
CA ASP A 67 -20.73 -8.72 -8.24
C ASP A 67 -21.35 -10.13 -8.32
N PRO A 68 -21.74 -10.60 -9.51
CA PRO A 68 -22.35 -11.92 -9.71
C PRO A 68 -21.49 -13.08 -9.22
N VAL A 69 -20.16 -12.92 -9.20
CA VAL A 69 -19.20 -13.94 -8.74
C VAL A 69 -19.21 -14.02 -7.22
N PHE A 70 -19.23 -12.88 -6.53
CA PHE A 70 -19.31 -12.84 -5.06
C PHE A 70 -20.61 -13.46 -4.55
N ARG A 71 -21.76 -13.17 -5.22
CA ARG A 71 -23.06 -13.78 -4.90
C ARG A 71 -23.09 -15.29 -5.08
N ARG A 72 -22.39 -15.82 -6.07
CA ARG A 72 -22.37 -17.25 -6.38
C ARG A 72 -21.62 -18.09 -5.33
N PHE A 73 -20.67 -17.49 -4.63
CA PHE A 73 -19.87 -18.14 -3.58
C PHE A 73 -20.45 -17.96 -2.18
N PHE A 74 -21.15 -16.85 -1.89
CA PHE A 74 -21.63 -16.54 -0.54
C PHE A 74 -23.13 -16.67 -0.32
N GLY A 75 -23.89 -17.06 -1.34
CA GLY A 75 -25.32 -17.35 -1.26
C GLY A 75 -26.20 -16.11 -1.03
N ASP A 76 -27.43 -16.17 -1.53
CA ASP A 76 -28.45 -15.11 -1.40
C ASP A 76 -29.09 -15.20 0.01
N GLN A 77 -28.39 -14.75 1.06
CA GLN A 77 -28.95 -14.71 2.42
C GLN A 77 -29.85 -13.47 2.61
N ARG A 78 -31.01 -13.51 2.01
CA ARG A 78 -32.08 -12.55 2.27
C ARG A 78 -32.98 -13.07 3.40
N ARG A 79 -32.69 -12.70 4.67
CA ARG A 79 -33.70 -12.53 5.74
C ARG A 79 -33.06 -12.10 7.06
N GLY A 80 -33.46 -10.89 7.54
CA GLY A 80 -33.05 -10.33 8.84
C GLY A 80 -31.74 -9.54 8.75
N GLY A 81 -31.69 -8.30 9.23
CA GLY A 81 -30.61 -7.30 9.20
C GLY A 81 -29.32 -7.80 8.51
N GLN A 82 -29.08 -7.38 7.27
CA GLN A 82 -27.98 -7.92 6.47
C GLN A 82 -26.66 -7.59 7.15
N THR A 83 -25.94 -8.62 7.60
CA THR A 83 -24.57 -8.49 8.06
C THR A 83 -23.68 -8.58 6.82
N ALA A 84 -23.04 -7.47 6.45
CA ALA A 84 -21.99 -7.54 5.44
C ALA A 84 -20.83 -8.36 6.02
N GLN A 85 -20.35 -9.33 5.28
CA GLN A 85 -19.26 -10.22 5.68
C GLN A 85 -18.18 -10.18 4.61
N SER A 86 -16.94 -10.11 5.05
CA SER A 86 -15.76 -10.28 4.23
C SER A 86 -14.92 -11.42 4.78
N LEU A 87 -14.30 -12.14 3.88
CA LEU A 87 -13.47 -13.30 4.21
C LEU A 87 -12.15 -13.19 3.44
N GLY A 88 -11.07 -13.29 4.17
CA GLY A 88 -9.73 -13.29 3.62
C GLY A 88 -8.76 -14.06 4.48
N SER A 89 -7.51 -13.93 4.18
CA SER A 89 -6.39 -14.48 4.95
C SER A 89 -5.63 -13.38 5.66
N GLY A 90 -4.75 -13.76 6.59
CA GLY A 90 -3.80 -12.90 7.25
C GLY A 90 -2.52 -13.65 7.56
N VAL A 91 -1.48 -12.93 7.94
CA VAL A 91 -0.19 -13.50 8.33
C VAL A 91 0.23 -12.92 9.67
N ILE A 92 0.50 -13.79 10.65
CA ILE A 92 1.06 -13.40 11.95
C ILE A 92 2.53 -13.00 11.72
N VAL A 93 2.83 -11.72 11.94
CA VAL A 93 4.17 -11.14 11.71
C VAL A 93 4.91 -10.83 13.01
N ASP A 94 4.25 -11.01 14.15
CA ASP A 94 4.85 -10.83 15.47
C ASP A 94 4.20 -11.76 16.48
N ALA A 95 5.00 -12.36 17.37
CA ALA A 95 4.53 -13.31 18.37
C ALA A 95 3.55 -12.71 19.40
N SER A 96 3.49 -11.37 19.53
CA SER A 96 2.51 -10.66 20.34
C SER A 96 1.10 -10.62 19.70
N GLY A 97 0.92 -11.21 18.52
CA GLY A 97 -0.37 -11.30 17.84
C GLY A 97 -0.64 -10.19 16.82
N LEU A 98 0.40 -9.56 16.26
CA LEU A 98 0.21 -8.70 15.10
C LEU A 98 0.01 -9.55 13.84
N VAL A 99 -1.07 -9.26 13.12
CA VAL A 99 -1.46 -9.91 11.86
C VAL A 99 -1.52 -8.85 10.78
N ILE A 100 -0.83 -9.12 9.66
CA ILE A 100 -0.99 -8.33 8.42
C ILE A 100 -2.05 -8.99 7.55
N THR A 101 -2.90 -8.17 6.93
CA THR A 101 -3.90 -8.57 5.94
C THR A 101 -4.07 -7.47 4.90
N ASN A 102 -4.92 -7.66 3.89
CA ASN A 102 -5.26 -6.57 2.99
C ASN A 102 -6.29 -5.61 3.61
N HIS A 103 -6.19 -4.33 3.22
CA HIS A 103 -7.13 -3.31 3.64
C HIS A 103 -8.55 -3.62 3.16
N HIS A 104 -8.71 -4.02 1.88
CA HIS A 104 -10.02 -4.34 1.29
C HIS A 104 -10.75 -5.50 2.03
N VAL A 105 -10.02 -6.39 2.72
CA VAL A 105 -10.62 -7.47 3.52
C VAL A 105 -11.39 -6.92 4.73
N ILE A 106 -10.94 -5.78 5.28
CA ILE A 106 -11.51 -5.20 6.51
C ILE A 106 -12.15 -3.83 6.30
N GLU A 107 -12.18 -3.33 5.08
CA GLU A 107 -12.70 -2.00 4.76
C GLU A 107 -14.17 -1.85 5.15
N GLY A 108 -14.48 -0.83 5.96
CA GLY A 108 -15.82 -0.56 6.46
C GLY A 108 -16.37 -1.60 7.44
N MET A 109 -15.56 -2.57 7.88
CA MET A 109 -15.97 -3.57 8.86
C MET A 109 -15.79 -3.05 10.29
N THR A 110 -16.65 -3.53 11.21
CA THR A 110 -16.63 -3.13 12.61
C THR A 110 -16.19 -4.24 13.55
N ASN A 111 -16.37 -5.50 13.16
CA ASN A 111 -16.01 -6.67 13.93
C ASN A 111 -15.06 -7.52 13.11
N VAL A 112 -13.88 -7.80 13.66
CA VAL A 112 -12.88 -8.65 13.03
C VAL A 112 -12.54 -9.81 13.94
N LYS A 113 -12.53 -11.02 13.37
CA LYS A 113 -12.08 -12.24 14.03
C LYS A 113 -10.97 -12.89 13.22
N VAL A 114 -10.05 -13.52 13.92
CA VAL A 114 -8.95 -14.27 13.34
C VAL A 114 -9.04 -15.73 13.78
N ALA A 115 -9.06 -16.66 12.83
CA ALA A 115 -9.01 -18.09 13.10
C ALA A 115 -7.63 -18.65 12.70
N LEU A 116 -7.00 -19.36 13.63
CA LEU A 116 -5.70 -19.99 13.44
C LEU A 116 -5.84 -21.33 12.66
N ALA A 117 -4.72 -21.88 12.22
CA ALA A 117 -4.67 -23.19 11.55
C ALA A 117 -5.18 -24.34 12.42
N ASP A 118 -5.07 -24.23 13.73
CA ASP A 118 -5.57 -25.20 14.73
C ASP A 118 -7.04 -24.99 15.11
N ARG A 119 -7.75 -24.08 14.39
CA ARG A 119 -9.17 -23.73 14.56
C ARG A 119 -9.50 -22.90 15.81
N ARG A 120 -8.51 -22.42 16.57
CA ARG A 120 -8.75 -21.43 17.62
C ARG A 120 -9.16 -20.11 16.98
N GLU A 121 -10.20 -19.48 17.53
CA GLU A 121 -10.70 -18.19 17.07
C GLU A 121 -10.48 -17.11 18.14
N PHE A 122 -10.14 -15.91 17.67
CA PHE A 122 -9.90 -14.76 18.53
C PHE A 122 -10.55 -13.52 17.93
N ASP A 123 -11.05 -12.65 18.79
CA ASP A 123 -11.37 -11.28 18.36
C ASP A 123 -10.07 -10.51 18.08
N ALA A 124 -10.12 -9.60 17.12
CA ALA A 124 -8.97 -8.79 16.75
C ALA A 124 -9.36 -7.31 16.63
N ASP A 125 -8.44 -6.46 17.07
CA ASP A 125 -8.54 -5.01 16.88
C ASP A 125 -7.85 -4.59 15.60
N ILE A 126 -8.46 -3.65 14.87
CA ILE A 126 -7.80 -2.98 13.75
C ILE A 126 -6.84 -1.94 14.34
N VAL A 127 -5.53 -2.16 14.22
CA VAL A 127 -4.49 -1.28 14.76
C VAL A 127 -4.12 -0.17 13.79
N LEU A 128 -4.03 -0.52 12.50
CA LEU A 128 -3.63 0.40 11.45
C LEU A 128 -4.29 0.00 10.13
N GLN A 129 -4.70 0.99 9.35
CA GLN A 129 -5.19 0.83 7.98
C GLN A 129 -4.36 1.69 7.05
N ASP A 130 -3.93 1.11 5.94
CA ASP A 130 -3.16 1.80 4.91
C ASP A 130 -3.78 1.51 3.52
N PRO A 131 -4.86 2.23 3.15
CA PRO A 131 -5.55 2.05 1.87
C PRO A 131 -4.63 2.19 0.67
N ARG A 132 -3.61 3.06 0.77
CA ARG A 132 -2.68 3.36 -0.33
C ARG A 132 -1.84 2.17 -0.76
N THR A 133 -1.59 1.21 0.15
CA THR A 133 -0.87 -0.03 -0.16
C THR A 133 -1.76 -1.26 -0.09
N ASP A 134 -3.05 -1.09 0.17
CA ASP A 134 -3.98 -2.18 0.44
C ASP A 134 -3.52 -3.09 1.59
N LEU A 135 -2.92 -2.52 2.65
CA LEU A 135 -2.49 -3.26 3.84
C LEU A 135 -3.27 -2.79 5.09
N ALA A 136 -3.47 -3.73 6.01
CA ALA A 136 -3.99 -3.44 7.35
C ALA A 136 -3.29 -4.31 8.39
N VAL A 137 -3.14 -3.77 9.59
CA VAL A 137 -2.58 -4.49 10.73
C VAL A 137 -3.67 -4.70 11.77
N LEU A 138 -3.84 -5.96 12.16
CA LEU A 138 -4.74 -6.38 13.22
C LEU A 138 -3.92 -6.80 14.46
N ARG A 139 -4.55 -6.74 15.62
CA ARG A 139 -4.00 -7.28 16.88
C ARG A 139 -4.96 -8.30 17.47
N ILE A 140 -4.53 -9.54 17.56
CA ILE A 140 -5.27 -10.61 18.22
C ILE A 140 -5.40 -10.30 19.71
N ARG A 141 -6.62 -10.37 20.24
CA ARG A 141 -6.89 -10.24 21.69
C ARG A 141 -6.66 -11.57 22.39
N ASN A 142 -5.93 -11.54 23.48
CA ASN A 142 -5.74 -12.71 24.38
C ASN A 142 -5.18 -13.97 23.67
N GLY A 143 -4.42 -13.80 22.57
CA GLY A 143 -3.89 -14.91 21.76
C GLY A 143 -2.75 -15.69 22.43
N GLY A 144 -2.14 -15.17 23.48
CA GLY A 144 -0.94 -15.75 24.08
C GLY A 144 0.28 -15.64 23.13
N GLN A 145 1.18 -16.58 23.20
CA GLN A 145 2.32 -16.66 22.29
C GLN A 145 1.90 -17.37 20.99
N LEU A 146 2.08 -16.70 19.87
CA LEU A 146 1.69 -17.14 18.54
C LEU A 146 2.91 -17.36 17.64
N SER A 147 2.77 -18.23 16.64
CA SER A 147 3.82 -18.50 15.67
C SER A 147 3.87 -17.36 14.65
N ALA A 148 4.88 -16.50 14.74
CA ALA A 148 5.14 -15.47 13.73
C ALA A 148 5.94 -16.04 12.57
N ILE A 149 5.66 -15.57 11.35
CA ILE A 149 6.43 -15.91 10.16
C ILE A 149 7.78 -15.19 10.17
N GLU A 150 8.79 -15.83 9.64
CA GLU A 150 10.07 -15.16 9.37
C GLU A 150 9.90 -14.19 8.20
N ILE A 151 10.37 -12.95 8.37
CA ILE A 151 10.27 -11.89 7.37
C ILE A 151 11.49 -11.95 6.45
N GLY A 152 11.25 -12.12 5.16
CA GLY A 152 12.27 -12.13 4.10
C GLY A 152 12.67 -10.73 3.61
N ASP A 153 13.18 -10.69 2.38
CA ASP A 153 13.51 -9.45 1.66
C ASP A 153 12.99 -9.53 0.22
N SER A 154 12.03 -8.69 -0.13
CA SER A 154 11.46 -8.66 -1.48
C SER A 154 12.40 -8.04 -2.52
N ASP A 155 13.41 -7.27 -2.11
CA ASP A 155 14.42 -6.72 -3.02
C ASP A 155 15.51 -7.75 -3.41
N ALA A 156 15.53 -8.90 -2.72
CA ALA A 156 16.42 -10.02 -3.03
C ALA A 156 15.79 -11.04 -4.00
N LEU A 157 14.50 -10.88 -4.34
CA LEU A 157 13.84 -11.76 -5.31
C LEU A 157 14.35 -11.50 -6.73
N GLU A 158 14.36 -12.57 -7.52
CA GLU A 158 14.62 -12.52 -8.96
C GLU A 158 13.48 -13.16 -9.74
N VAL A 159 13.25 -12.70 -10.96
CA VAL A 159 12.29 -13.35 -11.88
C VAL A 159 12.74 -14.80 -12.12
N GLY A 160 11.82 -15.74 -11.91
CA GLY A 160 12.10 -17.18 -11.95
C GLY A 160 12.27 -17.84 -10.58
N ASP A 161 12.39 -17.07 -9.48
CA ASP A 161 12.41 -17.63 -8.13
C ASP A 161 11.10 -18.35 -7.82
N ILE A 162 11.19 -19.56 -7.27
CA ILE A 162 10.00 -20.34 -6.85
C ILE A 162 9.40 -19.70 -5.59
N VAL A 163 8.08 -19.53 -5.61
CA VAL A 163 7.31 -19.01 -4.49
C VAL A 163 6.07 -19.87 -4.23
N LEU A 164 5.62 -19.89 -2.97
CA LEU A 164 4.37 -20.53 -2.57
C LEU A 164 3.40 -19.48 -2.07
N ALA A 165 2.20 -19.42 -2.65
CA ALA A 165 1.11 -18.62 -2.12
C ALA A 165 0.28 -19.47 -1.16
N ILE A 166 0.16 -19.01 0.09
CA ILE A 166 -0.53 -19.70 1.18
C ILE A 166 -1.67 -18.81 1.66
N GLY A 167 -2.88 -19.35 1.67
CA GLY A 167 -4.05 -18.70 2.22
C GLY A 167 -4.93 -19.69 2.96
N ASN A 168 -5.98 -19.19 3.60
CA ASN A 168 -6.98 -20.01 4.29
C ASN A 168 -8.40 -19.64 3.82
N PRO A 169 -8.72 -19.89 2.52
CA PRO A 169 -10.02 -19.54 1.97
C PRO A 169 -11.13 -20.32 2.67
N PHE A 170 -12.22 -19.64 3.01
CA PHE A 170 -13.44 -20.22 3.58
C PHE A 170 -13.29 -20.91 4.95
N GLY A 171 -12.14 -20.83 5.62
CA GLY A 171 -11.93 -21.50 6.92
C GLY A 171 -12.03 -23.02 6.88
N VAL A 172 -12.13 -23.61 5.68
CA VAL A 172 -12.27 -25.08 5.50
C VAL A 172 -10.92 -25.79 5.41
N GLY A 173 -9.83 -25.03 5.47
CA GLY A 173 -8.46 -25.52 5.40
C GLY A 173 -7.56 -24.59 4.58
N GLN A 174 -6.28 -24.64 4.89
CA GLN A 174 -5.32 -23.85 4.16
C GLN A 174 -5.09 -24.39 2.75
N THR A 175 -5.00 -23.48 1.79
CA THR A 175 -4.68 -23.78 0.40
C THR A 175 -3.26 -23.28 0.12
N VAL A 176 -2.49 -24.09 -0.57
CA VAL A 176 -1.14 -23.79 -1.01
C VAL A 176 -1.08 -23.94 -2.51
N THR A 177 -0.62 -22.91 -3.20
CA THR A 177 -0.33 -22.95 -4.63
C THR A 177 1.13 -22.60 -4.86
N GLN A 178 1.74 -23.21 -5.87
CA GLN A 178 3.12 -22.99 -6.25
C GLN A 178 3.17 -22.25 -7.57
N GLY A 179 4.13 -21.37 -7.68
CA GLY A 179 4.49 -20.68 -8.91
C GLY A 179 5.90 -20.09 -8.83
N ILE A 180 6.16 -19.15 -9.70
CA ILE A 180 7.40 -18.39 -9.74
C ILE A 180 7.12 -16.88 -9.64
N VAL A 181 8.14 -16.12 -9.33
CA VAL A 181 8.15 -14.68 -9.56
C VAL A 181 8.17 -14.46 -11.07
N SER A 182 7.04 -14.02 -11.63
CA SER A 182 6.89 -13.80 -13.08
C SER A 182 7.40 -12.43 -13.51
N ALA A 183 7.27 -11.43 -12.62
CA ALA A 183 7.83 -10.09 -12.80
C ALA A 183 7.99 -9.39 -11.45
N LEU A 184 8.87 -8.43 -11.40
CA LEU A 184 9.03 -7.49 -10.28
C LEU A 184 8.64 -6.09 -10.75
N ALA A 185 8.35 -5.22 -9.79
CA ALA A 185 8.08 -3.80 -10.06
C ALA A 185 6.92 -3.55 -11.05
N ARG A 186 5.82 -4.33 -10.96
CA ARG A 186 4.63 -4.03 -11.75
C ARG A 186 3.89 -2.83 -11.17
N THR A 187 3.97 -1.69 -11.87
CA THR A 187 3.51 -0.39 -11.38
C THR A 187 2.15 0.02 -11.93
N GLN A 188 1.78 -0.40 -13.13
CA GLN A 188 0.54 0.02 -13.80
C GLN A 188 -0.60 -1.01 -13.67
N VAL A 189 -0.82 -1.54 -12.47
CA VAL A 189 -1.87 -2.56 -12.26
C VAL A 189 -3.21 -1.92 -11.90
N GLY A 190 -3.22 -0.66 -11.44
CA GLY A 190 -4.43 0.10 -11.10
C GLY A 190 -5.16 -0.39 -9.85
N ILE A 191 -4.50 -1.15 -8.97
CA ILE A 191 -5.08 -1.72 -7.76
C ILE A 191 -4.92 -0.77 -6.56
N THR A 192 -3.79 -0.07 -6.48
CA THR A 192 -3.45 0.85 -5.37
C THR A 192 -2.66 2.04 -5.87
N ASP A 193 -2.59 3.12 -5.05
CA ASP A 193 -1.78 4.31 -5.36
C ASP A 193 -0.27 4.01 -5.38
N TYR A 194 0.19 3.06 -4.54
CA TYR A 194 1.54 2.52 -4.57
C TYR A 194 1.56 1.19 -5.32
N GLY A 195 1.36 1.28 -6.63
CA GLY A 195 1.33 0.12 -7.52
C GLY A 195 2.69 -0.50 -7.76
N PHE A 196 3.29 -1.12 -6.75
CA PHE A 196 4.54 -1.86 -6.92
C PHE A 196 4.33 -3.28 -6.41
N PHE A 197 4.06 -4.20 -7.34
CA PHE A 197 3.69 -5.57 -7.01
C PHE A 197 4.74 -6.58 -7.49
N ILE A 198 4.83 -7.68 -6.74
CA ILE A 198 5.42 -8.93 -7.20
C ILE A 198 4.33 -9.63 -8.02
N GLN A 199 4.59 -9.87 -9.32
CA GLN A 199 3.74 -10.70 -10.15
C GLN A 199 4.16 -12.16 -10.01
N THR A 200 3.19 -13.07 -9.86
CA THR A 200 3.41 -14.52 -9.79
C THR A 200 2.34 -15.26 -10.59
N ASP A 201 2.67 -16.45 -11.09
CA ASP A 201 1.73 -17.39 -11.68
C ASP A 201 1.20 -18.41 -10.66
N ALA A 202 1.67 -18.36 -9.40
CA ALA A 202 1.01 -19.07 -8.30
C ALA A 202 -0.47 -18.67 -8.25
N ALA A 203 -1.37 -19.65 -8.28
CA ALA A 203 -2.79 -19.38 -8.36
C ALA A 203 -3.29 -18.67 -7.09
N ILE A 204 -3.63 -17.38 -7.23
CA ILE A 204 -4.31 -16.58 -6.21
C ILE A 204 -5.79 -16.58 -6.55
N ASN A 205 -6.64 -16.89 -5.59
CA ASN A 205 -8.08 -16.94 -5.73
C ASN A 205 -8.74 -16.22 -4.53
N PRO A 206 -10.03 -15.85 -4.61
CA PRO A 206 -10.75 -15.28 -3.48
C PRO A 206 -10.56 -16.09 -2.19
N GLY A 207 -10.17 -15.41 -1.10
CA GLY A 207 -9.81 -16.00 0.18
C GLY A 207 -8.30 -16.14 0.42
N ASN A 208 -7.46 -16.14 -0.61
CA ASN A 208 -6.00 -16.06 -0.45
C ASN A 208 -5.51 -14.61 -0.20
N SER A 209 -6.33 -13.59 -0.51
CA SER A 209 -6.01 -12.18 -0.24
C SER A 209 -5.68 -11.96 1.22
N GLY A 210 -4.58 -11.27 1.51
CA GLY A 210 -4.02 -11.10 2.85
C GLY A 210 -3.12 -12.24 3.31
N GLY A 211 -3.09 -13.38 2.60
CA GLY A 211 -2.25 -14.53 2.89
C GLY A 211 -0.77 -14.33 2.49
N ALA A 212 0.05 -15.31 2.81
CA ALA A 212 1.49 -15.24 2.60
C ALA A 212 1.90 -15.65 1.18
N LEU A 213 2.82 -14.88 0.58
CA LEU A 213 3.71 -15.34 -0.47
C LEU A 213 5.05 -15.62 0.18
N VAL A 214 5.53 -16.87 0.11
CA VAL A 214 6.77 -17.28 0.77
C VAL A 214 7.81 -17.81 -0.22
N ASP A 215 9.07 -17.62 0.11
CA ASP A 215 10.21 -18.18 -0.63
C ASP A 215 10.48 -19.64 -0.25
N MET A 216 11.51 -20.23 -0.86
CA MET A 216 11.92 -21.61 -0.63
C MET A 216 12.53 -21.86 0.76
N GLN A 217 12.77 -20.81 1.56
CA GLN A 217 13.14 -20.89 2.98
C GLN A 217 11.93 -20.79 3.91
N GLY A 218 10.72 -20.54 3.37
CA GLY A 218 9.49 -20.32 4.13
C GLY A 218 9.39 -18.93 4.75
N ARG A 219 10.20 -17.97 4.27
CA ARG A 219 10.15 -16.57 4.71
C ARG A 219 9.10 -15.82 3.91
N LEU A 220 8.42 -14.89 4.56
CA LEU A 220 7.46 -14.01 3.91
C LEU A 220 8.20 -13.07 2.96
N VAL A 221 7.86 -13.10 1.68
CA VAL A 221 8.39 -12.19 0.64
C VAL A 221 7.32 -11.28 0.07
N GLY A 222 6.05 -11.59 0.28
CA GLY A 222 4.93 -10.73 -0.09
C GLY A 222 3.63 -11.12 0.60
N VAL A 223 2.63 -10.24 0.50
CA VAL A 223 1.24 -10.49 0.93
C VAL A 223 0.37 -10.58 -0.33
N ASN A 224 -0.29 -11.72 -0.52
CA ASN A 224 -1.19 -11.93 -1.67
C ASN A 224 -2.29 -10.87 -1.65
N SER A 225 -2.55 -10.20 -2.77
CA SER A 225 -3.54 -9.10 -2.81
C SER A 225 -4.61 -9.36 -3.86
N ALA A 226 -4.27 -9.40 -5.13
CA ALA A 226 -5.22 -9.37 -6.22
C ALA A 226 -4.83 -10.27 -7.39
N ILE A 227 -5.78 -10.47 -8.30
CA ILE A 227 -5.58 -11.15 -9.57
C ILE A 227 -6.00 -10.24 -10.72
N PHE A 228 -5.33 -10.37 -11.87
CA PHE A 228 -5.85 -9.82 -13.11
C PHE A 228 -6.80 -10.86 -13.73
N SER A 229 -8.11 -10.62 -13.61
CA SER A 229 -9.11 -11.59 -14.07
C SER A 229 -10.43 -10.92 -14.40
N GLN A 230 -11.00 -11.29 -15.56
CA GLN A 230 -12.36 -10.89 -15.96
C GLN A 230 -13.42 -11.87 -15.42
N SER A 231 -13.03 -13.09 -15.06
CA SER A 231 -13.93 -14.16 -14.61
C SER A 231 -13.93 -14.34 -13.07
N GLY A 232 -13.06 -13.62 -12.35
CA GLY A 232 -12.92 -13.73 -10.88
C GLY A 232 -12.08 -14.92 -10.41
N GLY A 233 -11.58 -15.78 -11.31
CA GLY A 233 -10.66 -16.87 -11.01
C GLY A 233 -9.23 -16.58 -11.53
N SER A 234 -8.22 -17.26 -10.98
CA SER A 234 -6.83 -17.12 -11.43
C SER A 234 -6.67 -17.57 -12.88
N VAL A 235 -6.03 -16.72 -13.68
CA VAL A 235 -5.61 -17.00 -15.07
C VAL A 235 -4.07 -17.06 -15.17
N GLY A 236 -3.37 -17.30 -14.06
CA GLY A 236 -1.91 -17.33 -14.02
C GLY A 236 -1.27 -15.94 -13.88
N ILE A 237 -2.04 -14.92 -13.49
CA ILE A 237 -1.55 -13.57 -13.20
C ILE A 237 -2.06 -13.16 -11.83
N GLY A 238 -1.21 -13.32 -10.83
CA GLY A 238 -1.45 -12.91 -9.45
C GLY A 238 -0.48 -11.82 -9.03
N PHE A 239 -0.89 -11.00 -8.06
CA PHE A 239 -0.11 -9.91 -7.52
C PHE A 239 0.01 -10.02 -6.00
N ALA A 240 1.22 -9.78 -5.50
CA ALA A 240 1.49 -9.71 -4.07
C ALA A 240 2.19 -8.40 -3.73
N ILE A 241 1.84 -7.83 -2.58
CA ILE A 241 2.48 -6.62 -2.04
C ILE A 241 3.83 -7.01 -1.46
N PRO A 242 4.95 -6.37 -1.87
CA PRO A 242 6.29 -6.72 -1.41
C PRO A 242 6.46 -6.61 0.10
N VAL A 243 7.19 -7.57 0.69
CA VAL A 243 7.39 -7.60 2.15
C VAL A 243 8.12 -6.37 2.69
N ASN A 244 8.95 -5.70 1.90
CA ASN A 244 9.60 -4.46 2.33
C ASN A 244 8.59 -3.33 2.58
N MET A 245 7.46 -3.31 1.87
CA MET A 245 6.32 -2.44 2.18
C MET A 245 5.62 -2.87 3.48
N VAL A 246 5.43 -4.18 3.66
CA VAL A 246 4.83 -4.74 4.90
C VAL A 246 5.66 -4.37 6.13
N LYS A 247 7.00 -4.44 6.05
CA LYS A 247 7.91 -4.04 7.15
C LYS A 247 7.62 -2.63 7.65
N LEU A 248 7.42 -1.68 6.72
CA LEU A 248 7.14 -0.28 7.08
C LEU A 248 5.80 -0.15 7.81
N VAL A 249 4.75 -0.80 7.29
CA VAL A 249 3.41 -0.76 7.87
C VAL A 249 3.38 -1.41 9.26
N VAL A 250 4.05 -2.55 9.43
CA VAL A 250 4.18 -3.24 10.72
C VAL A 250 4.99 -2.41 11.73
N ALA A 251 6.07 -1.77 11.28
CA ALA A 251 6.87 -0.88 12.14
C ALA A 251 6.04 0.32 12.63
N ALA A 252 5.24 0.92 11.76
CA ALA A 252 4.32 2.00 12.10
C ALA A 252 3.28 1.55 13.16
N ALA A 253 2.67 0.38 12.96
CA ALA A 253 1.71 -0.20 13.92
C ALA A 253 2.36 -0.50 15.29
N LYS A 254 3.60 -1.01 15.32
CA LYS A 254 4.37 -1.21 16.57
C LYS A 254 4.69 0.11 17.27
N GLY A 255 4.91 1.18 16.51
CA GLY A 255 5.13 2.53 17.03
C GLY A 255 3.87 3.23 17.53
N GLY A 256 2.69 2.60 17.44
CA GLY A 256 1.41 3.14 17.91
C GLY A 256 0.86 4.29 17.06
N VAL A 257 1.36 4.47 15.83
CA VAL A 257 0.82 5.47 14.90
C VAL A 257 -0.36 4.90 14.14
N THR A 258 -1.35 5.74 13.86
CA THR A 258 -2.59 5.35 13.16
C THR A 258 -2.52 5.51 11.65
N GLN A 259 -1.48 6.19 11.15
CA GLN A 259 -1.25 6.42 9.72
C GLN A 259 0.21 6.21 9.36
N VAL A 260 0.46 5.56 8.24
CA VAL A 260 1.81 5.39 7.69
C VAL A 260 2.22 6.68 6.99
N ARG A 261 3.21 7.37 7.55
CA ARG A 261 3.83 8.52 6.87
C ARG A 261 5.02 8.04 6.06
N ARG A 262 5.08 8.45 4.80
CA ARG A 262 6.12 8.09 3.84
C ARG A 262 6.98 9.28 3.46
N PRO A 263 8.21 9.04 2.97
CA PRO A 263 9.03 10.11 2.43
C PRO A 263 8.36 10.78 1.23
N TRP A 264 8.36 12.09 1.28
CA TRP A 264 7.85 12.95 0.23
C TRP A 264 9.01 13.58 -0.55
N LEU A 265 8.99 13.48 -1.87
CA LEU A 265 10.00 14.08 -2.74
C LEU A 265 9.70 15.55 -3.03
N GLY A 266 8.43 15.88 -3.20
CA GLY A 266 7.96 17.21 -3.58
C GLY A 266 8.29 17.59 -5.01
N ALA A 267 8.43 16.60 -5.89
CA ALA A 267 8.60 16.74 -7.33
C ALA A 267 7.42 16.13 -8.07
N THR A 268 7.10 16.67 -9.23
CA THR A 268 6.19 16.07 -10.20
C THR A 268 7.03 15.28 -11.19
N LEU A 269 6.77 14.00 -11.26
CA LEU A 269 7.47 13.06 -12.13
C LEU A 269 6.56 12.64 -13.27
N GLN A 270 7.14 12.31 -14.41
CA GLN A 270 6.42 11.74 -15.55
C GLN A 270 7.22 10.63 -16.22
N ASN A 271 6.53 9.72 -16.89
CA ASN A 271 7.15 8.66 -17.64
C ASN A 271 8.02 9.22 -18.77
N VAL A 272 9.15 8.57 -19.01
CA VAL A 272 10.02 8.84 -20.14
C VAL A 272 9.44 8.15 -21.36
N SER A 273 8.85 8.90 -22.30
CA SER A 273 8.41 8.36 -23.58
C SER A 273 9.61 8.08 -24.50
N ARG A 274 9.37 7.37 -25.61
CA ARG A 274 10.41 7.12 -26.63
C ARG A 274 11.00 8.41 -27.16
N ASP A 275 10.14 9.39 -27.50
CA ASP A 275 10.58 10.68 -28.06
C ASP A 275 11.44 11.47 -27.04
N ILE A 276 11.05 11.39 -25.74
CA ILE A 276 11.84 12.00 -24.67
C ILE A 276 13.20 11.30 -24.53
N ALA A 277 13.22 9.96 -24.53
CA ALA A 277 14.45 9.19 -24.45
C ALA A 277 15.42 9.53 -25.59
N GLU A 278 14.92 9.56 -26.84
CA GLU A 278 15.68 9.93 -28.02
C GLU A 278 16.25 11.37 -27.91
N SER A 279 15.44 12.34 -27.42
CA SER A 279 15.86 13.72 -27.24
C SER A 279 16.95 13.89 -26.18
N LEU A 280 16.98 13.01 -25.18
CA LEU A 280 17.95 12.99 -24.09
C LEU A 280 19.17 12.10 -24.36
N GLY A 281 19.22 11.44 -25.53
CA GLY A 281 20.28 10.52 -25.92
C GLY A 281 20.32 9.24 -25.11
N MET A 282 19.15 8.78 -24.64
CA MET A 282 19.01 7.52 -23.91
C MET A 282 18.75 6.35 -24.86
N ASP A 283 19.33 5.19 -24.58
CA ASP A 283 19.18 3.98 -25.42
C ASP A 283 17.78 3.40 -25.34
N ARG A 284 17.05 3.61 -24.24
CA ARG A 284 15.69 3.10 -24.01
C ARG A 284 14.87 4.06 -23.15
N PRO A 285 13.53 4.05 -23.28
CA PRO A 285 12.63 4.73 -22.35
C PRO A 285 12.75 4.07 -20.98
N ALA A 286 13.31 4.75 -19.99
CA ALA A 286 13.42 4.29 -18.61
C ALA A 286 13.61 5.47 -17.66
N GLY A 287 13.27 5.28 -16.40
CA GLY A 287 13.40 6.29 -15.36
C GLY A 287 12.20 7.22 -15.26
N ALA A 288 12.32 8.19 -14.37
CA ALA A 288 11.30 9.19 -14.08
C ALA A 288 11.81 10.61 -14.39
N LEU A 289 11.17 11.28 -15.35
CA LEU A 289 11.53 12.65 -15.73
C LEU A 289 10.95 13.64 -14.72
N VAL A 290 11.81 14.52 -14.18
CA VAL A 290 11.41 15.62 -13.30
C VAL A 290 10.82 16.76 -14.15
N SER A 291 9.49 16.89 -14.13
CA SER A 291 8.77 17.94 -14.87
C SER A 291 8.62 19.22 -14.06
N ASP A 292 8.40 19.11 -12.74
CA ASP A 292 8.28 20.23 -11.81
C ASP A 292 8.67 19.79 -10.38
N PHE A 293 8.88 20.76 -9.48
CA PHE A 293 9.04 20.50 -8.05
C PHE A 293 8.64 21.74 -7.22
N GLN A 294 8.25 21.50 -5.98
CA GLN A 294 7.88 22.55 -5.05
C GLN A 294 9.14 23.23 -4.49
N ALA A 295 9.09 24.56 -4.35
CA ALA A 295 10.13 25.30 -3.63
C ALA A 295 10.27 24.75 -2.20
N ASN A 296 11.50 24.66 -1.69
CA ASN A 296 11.83 24.10 -0.36
C ASN A 296 11.53 22.61 -0.17
N SER A 297 11.14 21.87 -1.23
CA SER A 297 11.00 20.42 -1.18
C SER A 297 12.36 19.70 -1.03
N PRO A 298 12.37 18.42 -0.58
CA PRO A 298 13.58 17.61 -0.62
C PRO A 298 14.23 17.54 -1.99
N ALA A 299 13.42 17.49 -3.06
CA ALA A 299 13.89 17.56 -4.45
C ALA A 299 14.72 18.85 -4.70
N ALA A 300 14.15 20.01 -4.35
CA ALA A 300 14.81 21.30 -4.53
C ALA A 300 16.10 21.40 -3.67
N GLN A 301 16.03 20.96 -2.40
CA GLN A 301 17.17 20.99 -1.47
C GLN A 301 18.31 20.07 -1.90
N ALA A 302 18.00 18.93 -2.53
CA ALA A 302 18.99 18.00 -3.06
C ALA A 302 19.62 18.51 -4.38
N GLY A 303 19.08 19.57 -4.98
CA GLY A 303 19.56 20.11 -6.24
C GLY A 303 19.03 19.37 -7.47
N LEU A 304 17.87 18.72 -7.39
CA LEU A 304 17.13 18.25 -8.56
C LEU A 304 16.76 19.41 -9.45
N LEU A 305 16.83 19.21 -10.76
CA LEU A 305 16.48 20.20 -11.77
C LEU A 305 15.36 19.65 -12.68
N ARG A 306 14.56 20.55 -13.23
CA ARG A 306 13.64 20.19 -14.32
C ARG A 306 14.42 19.64 -15.50
N GLY A 307 13.97 18.53 -16.06
CA GLY A 307 14.64 17.82 -17.14
C GLY A 307 15.64 16.76 -16.70
N ASP A 308 15.90 16.60 -15.37
CA ASP A 308 16.63 15.44 -14.87
C ASP A 308 15.77 14.18 -15.05
N VAL A 309 16.39 13.07 -15.40
CA VAL A 309 15.75 11.75 -15.37
C VAL A 309 16.32 10.95 -14.21
N ILE A 310 15.49 10.62 -13.25
CA ILE A 310 15.86 9.74 -12.12
C ILE A 310 15.96 8.32 -12.67
N THR A 311 17.13 7.70 -12.59
CA THR A 311 17.41 6.36 -13.12
C THR A 311 17.63 5.33 -12.02
N GLU A 312 18.05 5.77 -10.82
CA GLU A 312 18.29 4.85 -9.69
C GLU A 312 17.95 5.52 -8.35
N VAL A 313 17.55 4.71 -7.39
CA VAL A 313 17.44 5.08 -5.96
C VAL A 313 18.18 4.03 -5.13
N ASP A 314 19.19 4.46 -4.35
CA ASP A 314 20.12 3.60 -3.58
C ASP A 314 20.76 2.48 -4.45
N GLY A 315 21.16 2.81 -5.69
CA GLY A 315 21.77 1.86 -6.63
C GLY A 315 20.80 0.81 -7.21
N LYS A 316 19.50 0.98 -6.99
CA LYS A 316 18.46 0.15 -7.62
C LYS A 316 17.82 0.92 -8.76
N GLU A 317 17.83 0.34 -9.95
CA GLU A 317 17.19 0.94 -11.13
C GLU A 317 15.70 1.22 -10.90
N VAL A 318 15.23 2.29 -11.52
CA VAL A 318 13.81 2.66 -11.57
C VAL A 318 13.44 2.93 -13.03
N ASP A 319 12.32 2.39 -13.48
CA ASP A 319 11.86 2.50 -14.86
C ASP A 319 10.79 3.58 -15.04
N ASP A 320 10.14 4.03 -13.95
CA ASP A 320 9.00 4.94 -13.97
C ASP A 320 8.85 5.73 -12.64
N PRO A 321 7.95 6.72 -12.57
CA PRO A 321 7.65 7.48 -11.36
C PRO A 321 7.24 6.64 -10.15
N GLU A 322 6.45 5.58 -10.39
CA GLU A 322 5.95 4.68 -9.35
C GLU A 322 7.09 3.90 -8.72
N GLY A 323 8.09 3.49 -9.51
CA GLY A 323 9.32 2.87 -9.03
C GLY A 323 10.10 3.80 -8.09
N VAL A 324 10.20 5.09 -8.41
CA VAL A 324 10.79 6.09 -7.50
C VAL A 324 9.97 6.18 -6.21
N GLY A 325 8.65 6.28 -6.33
CA GLY A 325 7.72 6.31 -5.20
C GLY A 325 7.89 5.12 -4.27
N TYR A 326 7.96 3.91 -4.83
CA TYR A 326 8.19 2.68 -4.06
C TYR A 326 9.55 2.68 -3.35
N ARG A 327 10.65 2.94 -4.08
CA ARG A 327 12.00 2.92 -3.51
C ARG A 327 12.16 3.90 -2.35
N MET A 328 11.54 5.07 -2.44
CA MET A 328 11.46 6.01 -1.33
C MET A 328 10.47 5.53 -0.25
N GLY A 329 9.28 5.09 -0.68
CA GLY A 329 8.15 4.76 0.20
C GLY A 329 8.39 3.58 1.15
N VAL A 330 9.34 2.68 0.85
CA VAL A 330 9.74 1.58 1.74
C VAL A 330 10.81 1.98 2.77
N ARG A 331 11.30 3.23 2.74
CA ARG A 331 12.31 3.74 3.68
C ARG A 331 11.66 4.45 4.87
N PRO A 332 12.26 4.34 6.07
CA PRO A 332 11.81 5.11 7.21
C PRO A 332 12.12 6.61 7.01
N LEU A 333 11.31 7.47 7.62
CA LEU A 333 11.59 8.89 7.70
C LEU A 333 12.86 9.17 8.53
N GLY A 334 13.51 10.30 8.27
CA GLY A 334 14.65 10.79 9.08
C GLY A 334 16.04 10.43 8.53
N GLY A 335 16.11 9.73 7.41
CA GLY A 335 17.36 9.43 6.70
C GLY A 335 17.51 10.19 5.38
N SER A 336 18.35 9.69 4.51
CA SER A 336 18.47 10.12 3.10
C SER A 336 18.63 8.91 2.20
N VAL A 337 18.33 9.09 0.91
CA VAL A 337 18.61 8.13 -0.15
C VAL A 337 19.51 8.76 -1.19
N LYS A 338 20.38 7.96 -1.81
CA LYS A 338 21.16 8.35 -2.97
C LYS A 338 20.29 8.20 -4.22
N MET A 339 20.11 9.28 -4.94
CA MET A 339 19.32 9.31 -6.17
C MET A 339 20.26 9.60 -7.33
N THR A 340 20.38 8.67 -8.27
CA THR A 340 21.16 8.88 -9.51
C THR A 340 20.23 9.46 -10.56
N VAL A 341 20.63 10.59 -11.13
CA VAL A 341 19.90 11.28 -12.21
C VAL A 341 20.77 11.41 -13.45
N LEU A 342 20.14 11.27 -14.61
CA LEU A 342 20.74 11.62 -15.89
C LEU A 342 20.45 13.10 -16.17
N ARG A 343 21.49 13.93 -16.18
CA ARG A 343 21.44 15.38 -16.42
C ARG A 343 22.29 15.73 -17.62
N LYS A 344 21.67 16.18 -18.71
CA LYS A 344 22.39 16.54 -19.96
C LYS A 344 23.37 15.44 -20.40
N GLY A 345 22.94 14.18 -20.39
CA GLY A 345 23.75 13.03 -20.79
C GLY A 345 24.80 12.57 -19.77
N ARG A 346 24.82 13.12 -18.55
CA ARG A 346 25.76 12.73 -17.50
C ARG A 346 25.04 12.23 -16.25
N ALA A 347 25.48 11.10 -15.71
CA ALA A 347 24.99 10.61 -14.42
C ALA A 347 25.50 11.51 -13.28
N THR A 348 24.60 11.91 -12.40
CA THR A 348 24.88 12.71 -11.20
C THR A 348 24.16 12.10 -10.02
N THR A 349 24.84 11.89 -8.90
CA THR A 349 24.23 11.37 -7.68
C THR A 349 23.92 12.50 -6.72
N LEU A 350 22.70 12.50 -6.18
CA LEU A 350 22.16 13.48 -5.26
C LEU A 350 21.76 12.79 -3.96
N ASP A 351 21.94 13.47 -2.82
CA ASP A 351 21.44 13.02 -1.52
C ASP A 351 20.09 13.66 -1.22
N VAL A 352 19.02 12.87 -1.21
CA VAL A 352 17.65 13.32 -0.99
C VAL A 352 17.20 12.94 0.42
N LYS A 353 16.83 13.94 1.23
CA LYS A 353 16.32 13.73 2.59
C LYS A 353 14.95 13.07 2.60
N LEU A 354 14.76 12.10 3.50
CA LEU A 354 13.51 11.39 3.71
C LEU A 354 12.68 12.09 4.78
N VAL A 355 11.88 13.07 4.38
CA VAL A 355 10.98 13.80 5.27
C VAL A 355 9.52 13.60 4.85
N ALA A 356 8.59 13.69 5.79
CA ALA A 356 7.18 13.64 5.48
C ALA A 356 6.72 14.90 4.72
N ALA A 357 5.65 14.77 3.96
CA ALA A 357 5.00 15.91 3.33
C ALA A 357 4.60 16.96 4.39
N PRO A 358 4.88 18.26 4.16
CA PRO A 358 4.57 19.30 5.13
C PRO A 358 3.07 19.64 5.16
N GLU A 359 2.57 19.96 6.35
CA GLU A 359 1.23 20.55 6.53
C GLU A 359 1.30 22.08 6.46
N VAL A 360 1.60 22.62 5.29
CA VAL A 360 1.65 24.06 5.03
C VAL A 360 0.79 24.38 3.81
N PRO A 361 -0.32 25.10 3.98
CA PRO A 361 -0.88 25.64 5.23
C PRO A 361 -1.29 24.54 6.22
N PRO A 362 -1.48 24.88 7.53
CA PRO A 362 -1.99 23.92 8.51
C PRO A 362 -3.29 23.28 8.08
N ARG A 363 -3.50 22.02 8.43
CA ARG A 363 -4.63 21.19 8.00
C ARG A 363 -6.00 21.81 8.28
N GLU A 364 -6.22 22.37 9.47
CA GLU A 364 -7.48 22.98 9.93
C GLU A 364 -8.71 22.10 9.62
N ASP A 365 -8.89 21.03 10.37
CA ASP A 365 -10.08 20.17 10.27
C ASP A 365 -11.36 20.94 10.66
N VAL A 366 -12.31 21.03 9.74
CA VAL A 366 -13.58 21.74 9.95
C VAL A 366 -14.75 20.85 9.52
N THR A 367 -15.67 20.58 10.45
CA THR A 367 -16.98 20.05 10.08
C THR A 367 -17.89 21.20 9.68
N VAL A 368 -18.32 21.21 8.42
CA VAL A 368 -19.22 22.27 7.92
C VAL A 368 -20.62 22.05 8.46
N SER A 369 -21.21 23.10 9.00
CA SER A 369 -22.56 23.08 9.56
C SER A 369 -23.45 24.19 8.95
N GLY A 370 -24.75 24.16 9.24
CA GLY A 370 -25.71 25.17 8.79
C GLY A 370 -26.48 24.73 7.54
N ARG A 371 -27.26 25.69 6.96
CA ARG A 371 -28.08 25.45 5.76
C ARG A 371 -27.28 25.74 4.48
N ASN A 372 -26.43 24.79 4.09
CA ASN A 372 -25.61 24.90 2.90
C ASN A 372 -25.31 23.47 2.34
N PRO A 373 -24.87 23.36 1.07
CA PRO A 373 -24.62 22.08 0.42
C PRO A 373 -23.51 21.25 1.08
N PHE A 374 -22.60 21.83 1.85
CA PHE A 374 -21.48 21.16 2.50
C PHE A 374 -21.81 20.65 3.90
N SER A 375 -23.04 20.89 4.39
CA SER A 375 -23.41 20.55 5.77
C SER A 375 -23.24 19.06 6.07
N GLY A 376 -22.50 18.78 7.13
CA GLY A 376 -22.09 17.45 7.59
C GLY A 376 -20.74 16.97 7.03
N ALA A 377 -20.21 17.58 5.97
CA ALA A 377 -18.90 17.23 5.45
C ALA A 377 -17.77 17.72 6.37
N ARG A 378 -16.70 16.93 6.44
CA ARG A 378 -15.43 17.32 7.05
C ARG A 378 -14.48 17.82 5.97
N ALA A 379 -13.95 19.02 6.15
CA ALA A 379 -13.14 19.72 5.18
C ALA A 379 -11.78 20.11 5.77
N VAL A 380 -10.73 20.09 4.97
CA VAL A 380 -9.34 20.39 5.36
C VAL A 380 -8.68 21.31 4.32
N ASN A 381 -7.68 22.09 4.74
CA ASN A 381 -6.88 22.86 3.81
C ASN A 381 -6.05 21.96 2.88
N VAL A 382 -5.90 22.37 1.62
CA VAL A 382 -4.94 21.78 0.69
C VAL A 382 -3.52 22.06 1.21
N SER A 383 -2.76 21.00 1.44
CA SER A 383 -1.33 21.02 1.73
C SER A 383 -0.68 19.79 1.13
N PRO A 384 0.65 19.71 0.96
CA PRO A 384 1.28 18.49 0.49
C PRO A 384 0.88 17.25 1.29
N ALA A 385 0.77 17.35 2.62
CA ALA A 385 0.36 16.25 3.48
C ALA A 385 -1.09 15.81 3.27
N THR A 386 -2.04 16.76 3.12
CA THR A 386 -3.46 16.43 2.90
C THR A 386 -3.71 15.92 1.48
N LEU A 387 -2.97 16.40 0.49
CA LEU A 387 -3.00 15.87 -0.87
C LEU A 387 -2.52 14.42 -0.91
N GLU A 388 -1.41 14.15 -0.21
CA GLU A 388 -0.88 12.79 -0.09
C GLU A 388 -1.86 11.86 0.64
N GLU A 389 -2.41 12.28 1.78
CA GLU A 389 -3.33 11.48 2.59
C GLU A 389 -4.62 11.11 1.85
N LEU A 390 -5.13 12.05 1.04
CA LEU A 390 -6.43 11.92 0.35
C LEU A 390 -6.28 11.52 -1.11
N SER A 391 -5.05 11.21 -1.57
CA SER A 391 -4.73 10.82 -2.95
C SER A 391 -5.26 11.80 -4.00
N VAL A 392 -5.07 13.11 -3.73
CA VAL A 392 -5.50 14.18 -4.63
C VAL A 392 -4.28 14.79 -5.31
N GLU A 393 -4.33 14.93 -6.63
CA GLU A 393 -3.23 15.46 -7.43
C GLU A 393 -3.63 16.72 -8.21
N GLY A 394 -2.62 17.45 -8.71
CA GLY A 394 -2.81 18.57 -9.63
C GLY A 394 -3.35 19.86 -8.99
N VAL A 395 -3.35 19.97 -7.66
CA VAL A 395 -3.89 21.12 -6.93
C VAL A 395 -2.81 21.79 -6.08
N LYS A 396 -2.81 23.13 -6.07
CA LYS A 396 -1.87 23.93 -5.25
C LYS A 396 -2.54 24.62 -4.06
N GLU A 397 -3.85 24.86 -4.14
CA GLU A 397 -4.64 25.55 -3.11
C GLU A 397 -6.12 25.15 -3.19
N GLY A 398 -6.86 25.33 -2.10
CA GLY A 398 -8.27 24.99 -2.01
C GLY A 398 -8.60 24.29 -0.69
N VAL A 399 -9.79 23.71 -0.64
CA VAL A 399 -10.29 22.95 0.52
C VAL A 399 -10.70 21.56 0.05
N ILE A 400 -10.11 20.51 0.64
CA ILE A 400 -10.44 19.14 0.30
C ILE A 400 -11.53 18.63 1.24
N ILE A 401 -12.52 17.95 0.70
CA ILE A 401 -13.50 17.19 1.47
C ILE A 401 -12.83 15.91 1.97
N ALA A 402 -12.55 15.86 3.26
CA ALA A 402 -11.86 14.72 3.89
C ALA A 402 -12.82 13.57 4.24
N ASP A 403 -14.10 13.89 4.48
CA ASP A 403 -15.14 12.89 4.79
C ASP A 403 -16.53 13.42 4.48
N VAL A 404 -17.43 12.53 4.07
CA VAL A 404 -18.84 12.83 3.80
C VAL A 404 -19.72 11.77 4.46
N PRO A 405 -20.24 12.03 5.68
CA PRO A 405 -21.10 11.09 6.40
C PRO A 405 -22.39 10.79 5.62
N GLN A 406 -22.78 9.52 5.60
CA GLN A 406 -24.05 9.11 4.99
C GLN A 406 -25.24 9.84 5.62
N GLY A 407 -26.20 10.24 4.78
CA GLY A 407 -27.39 10.99 5.22
C GLY A 407 -27.14 12.48 5.50
N SER A 408 -25.91 12.96 5.36
CA SER A 408 -25.60 14.40 5.42
C SER A 408 -26.15 15.13 4.19
N THR A 409 -26.34 16.46 4.31
CA THR A 409 -26.68 17.30 3.15
C THR A 409 -25.61 17.18 2.07
N ALA A 410 -24.35 17.16 2.46
CA ALA A 410 -23.21 16.99 1.56
C ALA A 410 -23.30 15.68 0.74
N ALA A 411 -23.69 14.56 1.38
CA ALA A 411 -23.90 13.29 0.70
C ALA A 411 -25.09 13.36 -0.29
N ASN A 412 -26.19 14.00 0.13
CA ASN A 412 -27.40 14.11 -0.69
C ASN A 412 -27.20 14.95 -1.96
N VAL A 413 -26.31 15.95 -1.93
CA VAL A 413 -25.95 16.75 -3.10
C VAL A 413 -24.82 16.13 -3.93
N GLY A 414 -24.32 14.95 -3.53
CA GLY A 414 -23.35 14.17 -4.31
C GLY A 414 -21.90 14.60 -4.11
N LEU A 415 -21.55 15.31 -3.02
CA LEU A 415 -20.15 15.54 -2.64
C LEU A 415 -19.50 14.23 -2.22
N GLN A 416 -18.21 14.11 -2.49
CA GLN A 416 -17.41 12.91 -2.23
C GLN A 416 -16.13 13.27 -1.49
N LYS A 417 -15.59 12.29 -0.76
CA LYS A 417 -14.23 12.37 -0.22
C LYS A 417 -13.25 12.57 -1.37
N GLY A 418 -12.31 13.51 -1.22
CA GLY A 418 -11.34 13.86 -2.25
C GLY A 418 -11.77 15.02 -3.16
N ASP A 419 -13.03 15.47 -3.12
CA ASP A 419 -13.43 16.68 -3.83
C ASP A 419 -12.65 17.88 -3.32
N VAL A 420 -12.12 18.70 -4.23
CA VAL A 420 -11.48 19.96 -3.88
C VAL A 420 -12.40 21.12 -4.23
N ILE A 421 -12.81 21.86 -3.21
CA ILE A 421 -13.64 23.05 -3.38
C ILE A 421 -12.75 24.20 -3.84
N MET A 422 -12.99 24.71 -5.05
CA MET A 422 -12.24 25.81 -5.65
C MET A 422 -12.97 27.15 -5.56
N ALA A 423 -14.32 27.13 -5.68
CA ALA A 423 -15.14 28.33 -5.53
C ALA A 423 -16.56 27.99 -5.06
N VAL A 424 -17.17 28.94 -4.35
CA VAL A 424 -18.59 28.93 -3.92
C VAL A 424 -19.20 30.28 -4.25
N ASN A 425 -20.28 30.29 -5.03
CA ASN A 425 -20.97 31.52 -5.47
C ASN A 425 -19.99 32.56 -6.07
N ASP A 426 -19.09 32.09 -6.94
CA ASP A 426 -18.03 32.86 -7.60
C ASP A 426 -16.96 33.43 -6.65
N GLN A 427 -17.04 33.14 -5.34
CA GLN A 427 -15.99 33.46 -4.39
C GLN A 427 -14.97 32.35 -4.39
N LYS A 428 -13.69 32.69 -4.65
CA LYS A 428 -12.56 31.73 -4.59
C LYS A 428 -12.40 31.19 -3.17
N ILE A 429 -12.20 29.88 -3.06
CA ILE A 429 -11.94 29.19 -1.81
C ILE A 429 -10.50 28.69 -1.81
N SER A 430 -9.65 29.30 -1.00
CA SER A 430 -8.24 28.92 -0.83
C SER A 430 -8.00 28.20 0.49
N ARG A 431 -8.82 28.44 1.50
CA ARG A 431 -8.73 27.86 2.85
C ARG A 431 -10.08 27.53 3.45
N THR A 432 -10.09 26.71 4.49
CA THR A 432 -11.28 26.35 5.27
C THR A 432 -11.96 27.57 5.87
N SER A 433 -11.21 28.62 6.23
CA SER A 433 -11.76 29.92 6.65
C SER A 433 -12.65 30.56 5.57
N ASP A 434 -12.24 30.50 4.31
CA ASP A 434 -13.00 31.07 3.18
C ASP A 434 -14.28 30.26 2.95
N LEU A 435 -14.16 28.91 3.01
CA LEU A 435 -15.35 28.04 2.92
C LEU A 435 -16.35 28.35 4.03
N ARG A 436 -15.86 28.50 5.27
CA ARG A 436 -16.71 28.87 6.41
C ARG A 436 -17.38 30.23 6.19
N ALA A 437 -16.66 31.23 5.71
CA ALA A 437 -17.21 32.54 5.40
C ALA A 437 -18.26 32.47 4.28
N ALA A 438 -17.95 31.74 3.20
CA ALA A 438 -18.87 31.58 2.06
C ALA A 438 -20.14 30.79 2.40
N THR A 439 -20.09 29.90 3.40
CA THR A 439 -21.22 29.07 3.84
C THR A 439 -21.99 29.65 5.01
N ASN A 440 -21.43 30.60 5.76
CA ASN A 440 -22.10 31.30 6.86
C ASN A 440 -22.84 32.58 6.39
N VAL A 441 -23.61 32.43 5.33
CA VAL A 441 -24.42 33.48 4.76
C VAL A 441 -25.89 33.18 5.01
N GLY A 442 -26.76 34.22 4.99
CA GLY A 442 -28.20 34.04 5.13
C GLY A 442 -28.76 33.08 4.06
N ARG A 443 -30.11 32.91 4.08
CA ARG A 443 -30.81 32.01 3.16
C ARG A 443 -30.44 32.34 1.70
N GLN A 444 -29.87 31.37 1.00
CA GLN A 444 -29.56 31.45 -0.42
C GLN A 444 -30.65 30.76 -1.24
N VAL A 445 -30.94 31.28 -2.41
CA VAL A 445 -31.89 30.66 -3.36
C VAL A 445 -31.20 29.53 -4.12
N TYR A 446 -29.92 29.69 -4.39
CA TYR A 446 -29.08 28.67 -5.06
C TYR A 446 -27.62 28.77 -4.59
N TRP A 447 -26.89 27.69 -4.80
CA TRP A 447 -25.46 27.60 -4.54
C TRP A 447 -24.76 27.17 -5.84
N LYS A 448 -23.82 27.98 -6.31
CA LYS A 448 -22.91 27.62 -7.42
C LYS A 448 -21.62 27.08 -6.85
N LEU A 449 -21.32 25.82 -7.11
CA LEU A 449 -20.11 25.14 -6.65
C LEU A 449 -19.18 24.92 -7.81
N VAL A 450 -17.89 25.20 -7.63
CA VAL A 450 -16.83 24.79 -8.52
C VAL A 450 -15.92 23.85 -7.74
N ILE A 451 -15.89 22.59 -8.14
CA ILE A 451 -15.10 21.55 -7.49
C ILE A 451 -14.17 20.88 -8.49
N LEU A 452 -13.02 20.43 -8.03
CA LEU A 452 -12.17 19.53 -8.78
C LEU A 452 -12.36 18.11 -8.24
N ARG A 453 -12.68 17.16 -9.12
CA ARG A 453 -12.86 15.74 -8.82
C ARG A 453 -12.13 14.91 -9.89
N ASN A 454 -11.20 14.06 -9.47
CA ASN A 454 -10.42 13.20 -10.38
C ASN A 454 -9.78 13.98 -11.56
N GLY A 455 -9.19 15.14 -11.26
CA GLY A 455 -8.57 16.01 -12.27
C GLY A 455 -9.52 16.80 -13.15
N GLN A 456 -10.85 16.67 -12.99
CA GLN A 456 -11.86 17.38 -13.77
C GLN A 456 -12.54 18.47 -12.96
N VAL A 457 -12.65 19.66 -13.54
CA VAL A 457 -13.39 20.77 -12.93
C VAL A 457 -14.88 20.60 -13.22
N ILE A 458 -15.69 20.49 -12.17
CA ILE A 458 -17.14 20.33 -12.22
C ILE A 458 -17.77 21.62 -11.67
N THR A 459 -18.67 22.21 -12.44
CA THR A 459 -19.51 23.32 -11.95
C THR A 459 -20.93 22.80 -11.77
N SER A 460 -21.49 22.99 -10.56
CA SER A 460 -22.85 22.56 -10.19
C SER A 460 -23.61 23.70 -9.61
N VAL A 461 -24.91 23.76 -9.88
CA VAL A 461 -25.85 24.73 -9.26
C VAL A 461 -26.88 23.91 -8.50
N ILE A 462 -27.01 24.18 -7.20
CA ILE A 462 -27.85 23.43 -6.26
C ILE A 462 -28.85 24.42 -5.66
N GLY A 463 -30.14 24.05 -5.56
CA GLY A 463 -31.15 24.83 -4.89
C GLY A 463 -30.87 24.96 -3.38
N GLY A 464 -31.13 26.15 -2.80
CA GLY A 464 -30.92 26.50 -1.39
C GLY A 464 -32.07 26.15 -0.45
#